data_20289869093be64d129e310ffcfe3802
#
_entry.id   20289869093be64d129e310ffcfe3802
#
_cell.length_a   1.000
_cell.length_b   1.000
_cell.length_c   1.000
_cell.angle_alpha   90.00
_cell.angle_beta   90.00
_cell.angle_gamma   90.00
#
_symmetry.space_group_name_H-M   'P 1'
#
loop_
_entity.id
_entity.type
_entity.pdbx_description
1 polymer ?
#
loop_
_entity_poly.entity_id
_entity_poly.type
_entity_poly.pdbx_seq_one_letter_code
_entity_poly.pdbx_strand_id
1 'polypeptide(L)'
;MKDKLQNVLLSISSKVETNKYLGSIKEAFTMFVPFIIVGSFGSMLNILVSGANGLAQWVPWLSNLSPAFTAINFVTISCMSLPIAFLIGYKLAEKENLPQLESGLIGLLSYLAVCPNTISTVVEGLKDPVVVNGLGAGVIGAQGLFVSMIMSMVAVKFFGLLTNIDAIKIKMPDSVPTGIARSFNILIPIFIIITAFSVGGCLFNTFTGNYLNVWIYNIIQLPLQALANTTGGILVLALANQLFWFLGIHGGMVIEGVRGPLSAAGLAENISAVQAGGVATNILTRGFWTSFVVVGGGGITLSLFCLLYTSDAADDR
;
A
#
# COMPACT_ATOMS: atom_id res chain seq x y z
N MET A 1 -24.67 16.10 -25.94
CA MET A 1 -23.34 15.41 -25.79
C MET A 1 -22.73 15.69 -24.42
N LYS A 2 -22.81 16.93 -23.92
CA LYS A 2 -22.31 17.35 -22.58
C LYS A 2 -22.97 16.57 -21.44
N ASP A 3 -24.29 16.44 -21.46
CA ASP A 3 -25.05 15.72 -20.42
C ASP A 3 -24.75 14.21 -20.38
N LYS A 4 -24.54 13.58 -21.55
CA LYS A 4 -24.13 12.17 -21.61
C LYS A 4 -22.75 11.93 -20.97
N LEU A 5 -21.78 12.82 -21.27
CA LEU A 5 -20.44 12.74 -20.71
C LEU A 5 -20.48 12.96 -19.18
N GLN A 6 -21.24 13.95 -18.74
CA GLN A 6 -21.43 14.26 -17.33
C GLN A 6 -22.06 13.06 -16.58
N ASN A 7 -23.12 12.46 -17.11
CA ASN A 7 -23.77 11.30 -16.51
C ASN A 7 -22.85 10.07 -16.45
N VAL A 8 -22.03 9.84 -17.47
CA VAL A 8 -21.03 8.74 -17.47
C VAL A 8 -19.98 8.98 -16.39
N LEU A 9 -19.43 10.19 -16.31
CA LEU A 9 -18.43 10.52 -15.31
C LEU A 9 -18.97 10.45 -13.88
N LEU A 10 -20.19 10.95 -13.65
CA LEU A 10 -20.90 10.82 -12.37
C LEU A 10 -21.13 9.35 -11.99
N SER A 11 -21.54 8.53 -12.96
CA SER A 11 -21.72 7.08 -12.72
C SER A 11 -20.40 6.38 -12.38
N ILE A 12 -19.31 6.73 -13.08
CA ILE A 12 -17.97 6.17 -12.79
C ILE A 12 -17.52 6.60 -11.38
N SER A 13 -17.64 7.87 -11.05
CA SER A 13 -17.27 8.40 -9.74
C SER A 13 -18.04 7.72 -8.61
N SER A 14 -19.37 7.66 -8.74
CA SER A 14 -20.23 6.98 -7.75
C SER A 14 -19.81 5.52 -7.57
N LYS A 15 -19.54 4.78 -8.68
CA LYS A 15 -19.08 3.40 -8.61
C LYS A 15 -17.72 3.25 -7.93
N VAL A 16 -16.80 4.19 -8.15
CA VAL A 16 -15.47 4.17 -7.51
C VAL A 16 -15.57 4.51 -6.03
N GLU A 17 -16.35 5.54 -5.67
CA GLU A 17 -16.54 5.97 -4.29
C GLU A 17 -17.28 4.93 -3.43
N THR A 18 -18.28 4.26 -4.00
CA THR A 18 -19.05 3.23 -3.32
C THR A 18 -18.38 1.85 -3.35
N ASN A 19 -17.32 1.69 -4.15
CA ASN A 19 -16.58 0.43 -4.21
C ASN A 19 -15.84 0.14 -2.91
N LYS A 20 -16.28 -0.89 -2.19
CA LYS A 20 -15.71 -1.27 -0.89
C LYS A 20 -14.24 -1.67 -0.94
N TYR A 21 -13.77 -2.25 -2.05
CA TYR A 21 -12.36 -2.63 -2.21
C TYR A 21 -11.47 -1.42 -2.40
N LEU A 22 -11.79 -0.54 -3.35
CA LEU A 22 -11.04 0.70 -3.58
C LEU A 22 -11.11 1.63 -2.38
N GLY A 23 -12.28 1.71 -1.73
CA GLY A 23 -12.46 2.46 -0.49
C GLY A 23 -11.58 1.94 0.64
N SER A 24 -11.47 0.61 0.81
CA SER A 24 -10.60 0.00 1.83
C SER A 24 -9.12 0.26 1.55
N ILE A 25 -8.69 0.18 0.29
CA ILE A 25 -7.32 0.54 -0.11
C ILE A 25 -7.05 2.01 0.22
N LYS A 26 -7.91 2.92 -0.22
CA LYS A 26 -7.78 4.37 0.04
C LYS A 26 -7.63 4.66 1.54
N GLU A 27 -8.52 4.10 2.36
CA GLU A 27 -8.51 4.33 3.81
C GLU A 27 -7.27 3.73 4.48
N ALA A 28 -6.85 2.52 4.10
CA ALA A 28 -5.64 1.88 4.61
C ALA A 28 -4.39 2.72 4.32
N PHE A 29 -4.23 3.20 3.08
CA PHE A 29 -3.10 4.07 2.73
C PHE A 29 -3.18 5.43 3.44
N THR A 30 -4.37 6.01 3.59
CA THR A 30 -4.53 7.26 4.35
C THR A 30 -4.13 7.09 5.81
N MET A 31 -4.50 5.98 6.45
CA MET A 31 -4.08 5.66 7.82
C MET A 31 -2.57 5.40 7.93
N PHE A 32 -1.95 4.90 6.88
CA PHE A 32 -0.52 4.60 6.87
C PHE A 32 0.38 5.82 6.54
N VAL A 33 -0.17 6.92 6.01
CA VAL A 33 0.58 8.15 5.67
C VAL A 33 1.47 8.66 6.79
N PRO A 34 1.03 8.78 8.06
CA PRO A 34 1.89 9.27 9.15
C PRO A 34 3.16 8.43 9.31
N PHE A 35 3.06 7.11 9.15
CA PHE A 35 4.20 6.19 9.25
C PHE A 35 5.19 6.37 8.09
N ILE A 36 4.68 6.61 6.87
CA ILE A 36 5.53 6.95 5.72
C ILE A 36 6.30 8.25 5.98
N ILE A 37 5.66 9.26 6.56
CA ILE A 37 6.29 10.53 6.91
C ILE A 37 7.42 10.30 7.93
N VAL A 38 7.15 9.57 9.01
CA VAL A 38 8.15 9.23 10.04
C VAL A 38 9.34 8.48 9.44
N GLY A 39 9.08 7.49 8.58
CA GLY A 39 10.13 6.74 7.89
C GLY A 39 10.98 7.60 6.95
N SER A 40 10.34 8.54 6.26
CA SER A 40 11.04 9.51 5.40
C SER A 40 11.94 10.45 6.21
N PHE A 41 11.48 10.89 7.38
CA PHE A 41 12.33 11.65 8.31
C PHE A 41 13.52 10.81 8.82
N GLY A 42 13.32 9.54 9.13
CA GLY A 42 14.40 8.61 9.48
C GLY A 42 15.47 8.55 8.39
N SER A 43 15.06 8.39 7.13
CA SER A 43 15.97 8.40 5.98
C SER A 43 16.68 9.74 5.81
N MET A 44 15.97 10.85 5.95
CA MET A 44 16.54 12.20 5.85
C MET A 44 17.59 12.42 6.94
N LEU A 45 17.30 12.05 8.17
CA LEU A 45 18.26 12.18 9.29
C LEU A 45 19.49 11.29 9.07
N ASN A 46 19.29 10.07 8.55
CA ASN A 46 20.41 9.19 8.22
C ASN A 46 21.32 9.79 7.16
N ILE A 47 20.77 10.35 6.08
CA ILE A 47 21.54 11.02 5.02
C ILE A 47 22.24 12.27 5.56
N LEU A 48 21.54 13.08 6.37
CA LEU A 48 22.10 14.29 6.99
C LEU A 48 23.29 13.96 7.88
N VAL A 49 23.22 12.86 8.62
CA VAL A 49 24.29 12.46 9.55
C VAL A 49 25.42 11.73 8.84
N SER A 50 25.11 10.71 8.04
CA SER A 50 26.07 9.73 7.51
C SER A 50 26.26 9.82 6.00
N GLY A 51 25.62 10.77 5.30
CA GLY A 51 25.80 10.99 3.86
C GLY A 51 27.22 11.42 3.51
N ALA A 52 27.56 11.41 2.23
CA ALA A 52 28.89 11.76 1.72
C ALA A 52 29.42 13.11 2.19
N ASN A 53 28.51 14.08 2.46
CA ASN A 53 28.81 15.38 3.06
C ASN A 53 28.07 15.57 4.40
N GLY A 54 27.85 14.48 5.13
CA GLY A 54 27.06 14.48 6.36
C GLY A 54 27.78 15.07 7.56
N LEU A 55 27.00 15.39 8.59
CA LEU A 55 27.49 16.01 9.82
C LEU A 55 28.53 15.15 10.57
N ALA A 56 28.57 13.86 10.35
CA ALA A 56 29.54 12.94 10.93
C ALA A 56 30.99 13.25 10.51
N GLN A 57 31.21 13.97 9.40
CA GLN A 57 32.53 14.44 9.01
C GLN A 57 33.11 15.50 10.03
N TRP A 58 32.23 16.27 10.63
CA TRP A 58 32.56 17.32 11.59
C TRP A 58 32.47 16.81 13.03
N VAL A 59 31.52 15.93 13.30
CA VAL A 59 31.26 15.36 14.63
C VAL A 59 31.16 13.84 14.50
N PRO A 60 32.29 13.09 14.53
CA PRO A 60 32.35 11.68 14.20
C PRO A 60 31.40 10.76 15.01
N TRP A 61 31.16 11.10 16.29
CA TRP A 61 30.28 10.27 17.14
C TRP A 61 28.82 10.21 16.64
N LEU A 62 28.36 11.18 15.85
CA LEU A 62 27.01 11.18 15.28
C LEU A 62 26.76 9.97 14.39
N SER A 63 27.81 9.39 13.79
CA SER A 63 27.69 8.16 12.98
C SER A 63 27.07 6.99 13.78
N ASN A 64 27.24 6.98 15.11
CA ASN A 64 26.66 5.98 15.99
C ASN A 64 25.11 6.05 16.04
N LEU A 65 24.49 7.15 15.60
CA LEU A 65 23.03 7.30 15.52
C LEU A 65 22.47 6.78 14.19
N SER A 66 23.30 6.57 13.16
CA SER A 66 22.88 6.07 11.85
C SER A 66 22.05 4.76 11.92
N PRO A 67 22.41 3.75 12.72
CA PRO A 67 21.59 2.55 12.87
C PRO A 67 20.19 2.83 13.41
N ALA A 68 20.03 3.80 14.32
CA ALA A 68 18.71 4.17 14.85
C ALA A 68 17.84 4.83 13.76
N PHE A 69 18.40 5.74 12.96
CA PHE A 69 17.68 6.37 11.86
C PHE A 69 17.32 5.38 10.73
N THR A 70 18.22 4.44 10.44
CA THR A 70 17.94 3.32 9.53
C THR A 70 16.83 2.43 10.06
N ALA A 71 16.80 2.14 11.37
CA ALA A 71 15.74 1.35 11.99
C ALA A 71 14.37 2.03 11.88
N ILE A 72 14.28 3.36 12.02
CA ILE A 72 13.03 4.11 11.83
C ILE A 72 12.48 3.89 10.40
N ASN A 73 13.33 4.01 9.39
CA ASN A 73 12.95 3.74 8.01
C ASN A 73 12.56 2.27 7.81
N PHE A 74 13.33 1.35 8.35
CA PHE A 74 13.11 -0.09 8.21
C PHE A 74 11.73 -0.52 8.71
N VAL A 75 11.35 -0.14 9.93
CA VAL A 75 10.08 -0.57 10.55
C VAL A 75 8.86 0.12 9.94
N THR A 76 9.03 1.21 9.22
CA THR A 76 7.93 1.96 8.59
C THR A 76 7.83 1.70 7.09
N ILE A 77 8.84 2.11 6.31
CA ILE A 77 8.79 2.06 4.84
C ILE A 77 9.25 0.70 4.31
N SER A 78 10.37 0.18 4.83
CA SER A 78 10.89 -1.10 4.31
C SER A 78 10.01 -2.30 4.68
N CYS A 79 9.18 -2.19 5.72
CA CYS A 79 8.21 -3.22 6.12
C CYS A 79 6.76 -2.87 5.77
N MET A 80 6.52 -1.93 4.84
CA MET A 80 5.19 -1.32 4.61
C MET A 80 4.11 -2.29 4.16
N SER A 81 4.43 -3.40 3.49
CA SER A 81 3.43 -4.35 3.01
C SER A 81 2.70 -5.06 4.15
N LEU A 82 3.35 -5.25 5.30
CA LEU A 82 2.77 -5.94 6.45
C LEU A 82 1.63 -5.12 7.10
N PRO A 83 1.87 -3.87 7.55
CA PRO A 83 0.79 -3.05 8.09
C PRO A 83 -0.28 -2.74 7.04
N ILE A 84 0.05 -2.59 5.77
CA ILE A 84 -0.95 -2.37 4.70
C ILE A 84 -1.83 -3.61 4.54
N ALA A 85 -1.28 -4.83 4.55
CA ALA A 85 -2.09 -6.05 4.52
C ALA A 85 -3.09 -6.10 5.67
N PHE A 86 -2.65 -5.76 6.89
CA PHE A 86 -3.51 -5.69 8.07
C PHE A 86 -4.59 -4.62 7.93
N LEU A 87 -4.21 -3.39 7.56
CA LEU A 87 -5.12 -2.25 7.47
C LEU A 87 -6.19 -2.45 6.38
N ILE A 88 -5.85 -3.05 5.25
CA ILE A 88 -6.82 -3.36 4.19
C ILE A 88 -7.82 -4.40 4.69
N GLY A 89 -7.36 -5.47 5.34
CA GLY A 89 -8.24 -6.47 5.94
C GLY A 89 -9.16 -5.88 7.00
N TYR A 90 -8.62 -5.02 7.84
CA TYR A 90 -9.36 -4.28 8.87
C TYR A 90 -10.45 -3.38 8.26
N LYS A 91 -10.10 -2.58 7.24
CA LYS A 91 -11.02 -1.64 6.59
C LYS A 91 -12.06 -2.32 5.71
N LEU A 92 -11.70 -3.41 5.06
CA LEU A 92 -12.66 -4.20 4.28
C LEU A 92 -13.67 -4.89 5.20
N ALA A 93 -13.23 -5.39 6.35
CA ALA A 93 -14.10 -6.00 7.35
C ALA A 93 -15.14 -5.00 7.91
N GLU A 94 -14.75 -3.73 8.11
CA GLU A 94 -15.66 -2.66 8.51
C GLU A 94 -16.81 -2.52 7.51
N LYS A 95 -16.52 -2.56 6.21
CA LYS A 95 -17.51 -2.46 5.12
C LYS A 95 -18.33 -3.73 4.88
N GLU A 96 -17.85 -4.87 5.38
CA GLU A 96 -18.51 -6.17 5.28
C GLU A 96 -19.22 -6.57 6.58
N ASN A 97 -19.19 -5.71 7.62
CA ASN A 97 -19.72 -5.99 8.96
C ASN A 97 -19.10 -7.24 9.61
N LEU A 98 -17.81 -7.46 9.38
CA LEU A 98 -17.03 -8.55 9.95
C LEU A 98 -16.18 -8.06 11.15
N PRO A 99 -15.70 -8.97 11.99
CA PRO A 99 -14.74 -8.64 13.05
C PRO A 99 -13.46 -8.01 12.46
N GLN A 100 -13.22 -6.73 12.74
CA GLN A 100 -12.18 -5.93 12.08
C GLN A 100 -10.77 -6.40 12.43
N LEU A 101 -10.49 -6.60 13.74
CA LEU A 101 -9.15 -6.98 14.22
C LEU A 101 -8.75 -8.35 13.68
N GLU A 102 -9.64 -9.32 13.81
CA GLU A 102 -9.43 -10.69 13.36
C GLU A 102 -9.26 -10.74 11.84
N SER A 103 -10.07 -9.99 11.11
CA SER A 103 -9.95 -9.88 9.65
C SER A 103 -8.64 -9.23 9.20
N GLY A 104 -8.16 -8.22 9.91
CA GLY A 104 -6.87 -7.64 9.68
C GLY A 104 -5.72 -8.64 9.85
N LEU A 105 -5.77 -9.40 10.95
CA LEU A 105 -4.79 -10.48 11.20
C LEU A 105 -4.88 -11.58 10.15
N ILE A 106 -6.09 -12.01 9.78
CA ILE A 106 -6.29 -13.02 8.73
C ILE A 106 -5.70 -12.53 7.40
N GLY A 107 -5.94 -11.27 7.03
CA GLY A 107 -5.38 -10.67 5.82
C GLY A 107 -3.86 -10.68 5.81
N LEU A 108 -3.23 -10.25 6.90
CA LEU A 108 -1.79 -10.26 7.07
C LEU A 108 -1.20 -11.68 7.02
N LEU A 109 -1.77 -12.61 7.79
CA LEU A 109 -1.26 -13.99 7.88
C LEU A 109 -1.45 -14.75 6.57
N SER A 110 -2.57 -14.56 5.88
CA SER A 110 -2.83 -15.15 4.57
C SER A 110 -1.85 -14.63 3.51
N TYR A 111 -1.51 -13.34 3.56
CA TYR A 111 -0.46 -12.78 2.72
C TYR A 111 0.88 -13.47 2.96
N LEU A 112 1.30 -13.58 4.22
CA LEU A 112 2.57 -14.24 4.57
C LEU A 112 2.58 -15.72 4.19
N ALA A 113 1.44 -16.41 4.27
CA ALA A 113 1.31 -17.82 3.94
C ALA A 113 1.59 -18.16 2.47
N VAL A 114 1.41 -17.20 1.54
CA VAL A 114 1.70 -17.37 0.09
C VAL A 114 3.09 -16.88 -0.31
N CYS A 115 3.84 -16.29 0.61
CA CYS A 115 5.16 -15.75 0.37
C CYS A 115 6.28 -16.71 0.76
N PRO A 116 7.50 -16.59 0.17
CA PRO A 116 8.65 -17.34 0.64
C PRO A 116 8.99 -16.98 2.08
N ASN A 117 9.26 -17.99 2.90
CA ASN A 117 9.71 -17.88 4.28
C ASN A 117 11.20 -18.15 4.45
N THR A 118 11.94 -18.21 3.34
CA THR A 118 13.38 -18.43 3.30
C THR A 118 14.07 -17.39 2.44
N ILE A 119 15.30 -17.07 2.78
CA ILE A 119 16.16 -16.13 2.07
C ILE A 119 17.48 -16.85 1.75
N SER A 120 17.93 -16.73 0.48
CA SER A 120 19.28 -17.14 0.10
C SER A 120 20.25 -16.00 0.32
N THR A 121 21.26 -16.20 1.15
CA THR A 121 22.29 -15.19 1.43
C THR A 121 23.68 -15.77 1.13
N VAL A 122 24.55 -14.93 0.59
CA VAL A 122 25.96 -15.27 0.39
C VAL A 122 26.70 -14.96 1.69
N VAL A 123 27.35 -15.97 2.26
CA VAL A 123 28.17 -15.84 3.46
C VAL A 123 29.64 -15.84 3.04
N GLU A 124 30.39 -14.88 3.56
CA GLU A 124 31.82 -14.78 3.26
C GLU A 124 32.56 -16.07 3.69
N GLY A 125 33.31 -16.64 2.78
CA GLY A 125 34.01 -17.92 2.99
C GLY A 125 33.28 -19.19 2.55
N LEU A 126 31.99 -19.09 2.14
CA LEU A 126 31.25 -20.20 1.54
C LEU A 126 31.07 -20.00 0.04
N LYS A 127 31.24 -21.09 -0.75
CA LYS A 127 31.09 -21.04 -2.21
C LYS A 127 29.63 -20.99 -2.65
N ASP A 128 28.75 -21.62 -1.90
CA ASP A 128 27.33 -21.71 -2.23
C ASP A 128 26.49 -20.82 -1.29
N PRO A 129 25.41 -20.23 -1.79
CA PRO A 129 24.48 -19.44 -0.98
C PRO A 129 23.86 -20.31 0.12
N VAL A 130 23.78 -19.77 1.33
CA VAL A 130 23.11 -20.42 2.45
C VAL A 130 21.65 -19.98 2.50
N VAL A 131 20.75 -20.97 2.60
CA VAL A 131 19.31 -20.72 2.79
C VAL A 131 19.02 -20.62 4.26
N VAL A 132 18.49 -19.49 4.69
CA VAL A 132 18.08 -19.21 6.07
C VAL A 132 16.60 -18.88 6.15
N ASN A 133 15.96 -19.19 7.27
CA ASN A 133 14.58 -18.78 7.49
C ASN A 133 14.52 -17.25 7.69
N GLY A 134 13.63 -16.61 6.98
CA GLY A 134 13.44 -15.16 7.05
C GLY A 134 12.50 -14.62 5.97
N LEU A 135 12.09 -13.37 6.14
CA LEU A 135 11.28 -12.65 5.17
C LEU A 135 12.17 -11.68 4.40
N GLY A 136 12.27 -11.87 3.08
CA GLY A 136 13.07 -11.00 2.22
C GLY A 136 12.43 -9.63 2.00
N ALA A 137 13.26 -8.64 1.63
CA ALA A 137 12.81 -7.27 1.32
C ALA A 137 11.70 -7.24 0.25
N GLY A 138 11.72 -8.16 -0.72
CA GLY A 138 10.66 -8.29 -1.72
C GLY A 138 9.30 -8.75 -1.16
N VAL A 139 9.30 -9.35 0.04
CA VAL A 139 8.05 -9.70 0.75
C VAL A 139 7.59 -8.55 1.62
N ILE A 140 8.42 -8.04 2.52
CA ILE A 140 7.98 -7.07 3.52
C ILE A 140 7.85 -5.64 2.98
N GLY A 141 8.56 -5.31 1.89
CA GLY A 141 8.66 -3.96 1.33
C GLY A 141 7.69 -3.67 0.18
N ALA A 142 8.04 -2.66 -0.59
CA ALA A 142 7.22 -2.12 -1.68
C ALA A 142 6.85 -3.16 -2.76
N GLN A 143 7.73 -4.12 -3.05
CA GLN A 143 7.45 -5.17 -4.03
C GLN A 143 6.35 -6.14 -3.58
N GLY A 144 6.19 -6.33 -2.25
CA GLY A 144 5.12 -7.13 -1.68
C GLY A 144 3.75 -6.42 -1.61
N LEU A 145 3.69 -5.13 -1.92
CA LEU A 145 2.55 -4.28 -1.62
C LEU A 145 1.27 -4.72 -2.34
N PHE A 146 1.31 -4.93 -3.66
CA PHE A 146 0.13 -5.32 -4.44
C PHE A 146 -0.37 -6.72 -4.08
N VAL A 147 0.57 -7.65 -3.83
CA VAL A 147 0.20 -8.99 -3.37
C VAL A 147 -0.48 -8.93 -2.01
N SER A 148 0.07 -8.14 -1.09
CA SER A 148 -0.50 -7.97 0.25
C SER A 148 -1.91 -7.42 0.20
N MET A 149 -2.19 -6.46 -0.70
CA MET A 149 -3.53 -5.93 -0.92
C MET A 149 -4.49 -6.99 -1.42
N ILE A 150 -4.12 -7.71 -2.48
CA ILE A 150 -4.96 -8.71 -3.12
C ILE A 150 -5.25 -9.86 -2.15
N MET A 151 -4.20 -10.42 -1.53
CA MET A 151 -4.34 -11.57 -0.63
C MET A 151 -5.16 -11.20 0.60
N SER A 152 -4.96 -10.03 1.18
CA SER A 152 -5.76 -9.55 2.31
C SER A 152 -7.25 -9.43 1.94
N MET A 153 -7.56 -8.82 0.80
CA MET A 153 -8.96 -8.70 0.35
C MET A 153 -9.61 -10.06 0.09
N VAL A 154 -8.90 -10.97 -0.57
CA VAL A 154 -9.39 -12.33 -0.84
C VAL A 154 -9.61 -13.08 0.47
N ALA A 155 -8.67 -13.02 1.41
CA ALA A 155 -8.76 -13.69 2.71
C ALA A 155 -9.96 -13.20 3.53
N VAL A 156 -10.21 -11.88 3.58
CA VAL A 156 -11.37 -11.31 4.28
C VAL A 156 -12.69 -11.74 3.65
N LYS A 157 -12.74 -11.84 2.32
CA LYS A 157 -13.93 -12.37 1.63
C LYS A 157 -14.18 -13.83 1.97
N PHE A 158 -13.15 -14.67 1.96
CA PHE A 158 -13.26 -16.05 2.41
C PHE A 158 -13.70 -16.14 3.86
N PHE A 159 -13.18 -15.28 4.73
CA PHE A 159 -13.58 -15.23 6.12
C PHE A 159 -15.06 -14.88 6.27
N GLY A 160 -15.56 -13.89 5.55
CA GLY A 160 -16.99 -13.54 5.54
C GLY A 160 -17.88 -14.69 5.04
N LEU A 161 -17.44 -15.43 4.03
CA LEU A 161 -18.18 -16.61 3.55
C LEU A 161 -18.24 -17.72 4.60
N LEU A 162 -17.10 -18.03 5.22
CA LEU A 162 -17.01 -19.12 6.21
C LEU A 162 -17.73 -18.81 7.52
N THR A 163 -17.68 -17.58 7.99
CA THR A 163 -18.36 -17.18 9.23
C THR A 163 -19.89 -17.24 9.14
N ASN A 164 -20.44 -17.27 7.91
CA ASN A 164 -21.88 -17.45 7.68
C ASN A 164 -22.32 -18.91 7.67
N ILE A 165 -21.39 -19.88 7.72
CA ILE A 165 -21.71 -21.30 7.70
C ILE A 165 -21.87 -21.79 9.14
N ASP A 166 -23.11 -22.06 9.57
CA ASP A 166 -23.40 -22.49 10.93
C ASP A 166 -22.82 -23.86 11.29
N ALA A 167 -22.61 -24.73 10.29
CA ALA A 167 -22.07 -26.07 10.49
C ALA A 167 -20.61 -26.10 11.00
N ILE A 168 -19.84 -25.04 10.74
CA ILE A 168 -18.43 -24.93 11.18
C ILE A 168 -18.24 -24.07 12.44
N LYS A 169 -19.32 -23.52 12.99
CA LYS A 169 -19.29 -22.77 14.24
C LYS A 169 -19.19 -23.70 15.45
N ILE A 170 -18.24 -23.44 16.33
CA ILE A 170 -18.11 -24.16 17.58
C ILE A 170 -19.14 -23.59 18.56
N LYS A 171 -20.20 -24.37 18.82
CA LYS A 171 -21.23 -23.98 19.79
C LYS A 171 -20.69 -24.11 21.21
N MET A 172 -20.67 -23.00 21.93
CA MET A 172 -20.26 -22.93 23.34
C MET A 172 -21.49 -22.84 24.24
N PRO A 173 -21.41 -23.42 25.47
CA PRO A 173 -22.45 -23.21 26.49
C PRO A 173 -22.60 -21.73 26.86
N ASP A 174 -23.80 -21.31 27.26
CA ASP A 174 -24.11 -19.93 27.66
C ASP A 174 -23.31 -19.42 28.86
N SER A 175 -22.70 -20.33 29.63
CA SER A 175 -21.81 -20.00 30.76
C SER A 175 -20.44 -19.46 30.35
N VAL A 176 -20.08 -19.57 29.04
CA VAL A 176 -18.77 -19.11 28.54
C VAL A 176 -18.82 -17.61 28.24
N PRO A 177 -17.83 -16.80 28.71
CA PRO A 177 -17.77 -15.38 28.38
C PRO A 177 -17.79 -15.15 26.86
N THR A 178 -18.55 -14.14 26.41
CA THR A 178 -18.81 -13.83 24.99
C THR A 178 -17.53 -13.65 24.16
N GLY A 179 -16.49 -13.06 24.74
CA GLY A 179 -15.19 -12.90 24.07
C GLY A 179 -14.50 -14.21 23.75
N ILE A 180 -14.57 -15.19 24.68
CA ILE A 180 -14.00 -16.51 24.50
C ILE A 180 -14.83 -17.28 23.45
N ALA A 181 -16.15 -17.30 23.58
CA ALA A 181 -17.03 -17.93 22.62
C ALA A 181 -16.83 -17.42 21.19
N ARG A 182 -16.63 -16.09 21.02
CA ARG A 182 -16.31 -15.48 19.73
C ARG A 182 -14.99 -15.99 19.16
N SER A 183 -13.94 -16.08 19.97
CA SER A 183 -12.62 -16.57 19.52
C SER A 183 -12.67 -18.02 19.04
N PHE A 184 -13.45 -18.89 19.73
CA PHE A 184 -13.65 -20.27 19.28
C PHE A 184 -14.49 -20.37 18.01
N ASN A 185 -15.50 -19.50 17.83
CA ASN A 185 -16.36 -19.51 16.63
C ASN A 185 -15.58 -19.19 15.34
N ILE A 186 -14.50 -18.42 15.43
CA ILE A 186 -13.68 -18.08 14.27
C ILE A 186 -12.48 -19.02 14.07
N LEU A 187 -12.23 -19.94 14.99
CA LEU A 187 -11.07 -20.84 14.95
C LEU A 187 -11.05 -21.70 13.68
N ILE A 188 -12.19 -22.37 13.39
CA ILE A 188 -12.28 -23.23 12.19
C ILE A 188 -12.17 -22.41 10.90
N PRO A 189 -12.90 -21.30 10.71
CA PRO A 189 -12.67 -20.40 9.59
C PRO A 189 -11.20 -19.98 9.40
N ILE A 190 -10.51 -19.56 10.46
CA ILE A 190 -9.10 -19.17 10.40
C ILE A 190 -8.24 -20.35 9.93
N PHE A 191 -8.41 -21.52 10.53
CA PHE A 191 -7.66 -22.72 10.17
C PHE A 191 -7.83 -23.07 8.68
N ILE A 192 -9.07 -23.06 8.19
CA ILE A 192 -9.37 -23.34 6.78
C ILE A 192 -8.68 -22.31 5.86
N ILE A 193 -8.77 -21.02 6.19
CA ILE A 193 -8.21 -19.94 5.37
C ILE A 193 -6.69 -20.06 5.30
N ILE A 194 -6.03 -20.11 6.46
CA ILE A 194 -4.55 -20.16 6.49
C ILE A 194 -4.05 -21.41 5.77
N THR A 195 -4.70 -22.57 6.00
CA THR A 195 -4.34 -23.80 5.29
C THR A 195 -4.56 -23.68 3.78
N ALA A 196 -5.69 -23.12 3.33
CA ALA A 196 -5.99 -22.94 1.92
C ALA A 196 -4.97 -22.01 1.23
N PHE A 197 -4.59 -20.89 1.87
CA PHE A 197 -3.57 -19.99 1.34
C PHE A 197 -2.17 -20.62 1.33
N SER A 198 -1.79 -21.33 2.40
CA SER A 198 -0.50 -22.03 2.46
C SER A 198 -0.39 -23.12 1.39
N VAL A 199 -1.40 -23.96 1.26
CA VAL A 199 -1.44 -25.01 0.23
C VAL A 199 -1.52 -24.39 -1.17
N GLY A 200 -2.35 -23.36 -1.36
CA GLY A 200 -2.47 -22.63 -2.63
C GLY A 200 -1.14 -22.01 -3.05
N GLY A 201 -0.43 -21.36 -2.14
CA GLY A 201 0.90 -20.78 -2.40
C GLY A 201 1.95 -21.85 -2.74
N CYS A 202 1.94 -22.96 -2.01
CA CYS A 202 2.83 -24.10 -2.29
C CYS A 202 2.58 -24.72 -3.66
N LEU A 203 1.30 -25.01 -3.99
CA LEU A 203 0.93 -25.55 -5.30
C LEU A 203 1.30 -24.57 -6.42
N PHE A 204 1.01 -23.30 -6.26
CA PHE A 204 1.38 -22.28 -7.24
C PHE A 204 2.89 -22.27 -7.50
N ASN A 205 3.71 -22.30 -6.46
CA ASN A 205 5.16 -22.36 -6.60
C ASN A 205 5.62 -23.65 -7.28
N THR A 206 5.01 -24.79 -6.94
CA THR A 206 5.34 -26.09 -7.54
C THR A 206 5.04 -26.15 -9.05
N PHE A 207 3.92 -25.56 -9.48
CA PHE A 207 3.50 -25.59 -10.89
C PHE A 207 4.19 -24.50 -11.73
N THR A 208 4.47 -23.33 -11.17
CA THR A 208 5.01 -22.19 -11.93
C THR A 208 6.50 -21.97 -11.74
N GLY A 209 7.11 -22.60 -10.75
CA GLY A 209 8.51 -22.36 -10.34
C GLY A 209 8.73 -21.00 -9.69
N ASN A 210 7.68 -20.21 -9.45
CA ASN A 210 7.76 -18.88 -8.89
C ASN A 210 6.81 -18.71 -7.71
N TYR A 211 7.22 -17.93 -6.73
CA TYR A 211 6.30 -17.52 -5.66
C TYR A 211 5.27 -16.49 -6.17
N LEU A 212 4.09 -16.53 -5.59
CA LEU A 212 2.97 -15.69 -6.00
C LEU A 212 3.27 -14.19 -5.89
N ASN A 213 4.07 -13.77 -4.91
CA ASN A 213 4.49 -12.37 -4.75
C ASN A 213 5.36 -11.90 -5.93
N VAL A 214 6.30 -12.71 -6.40
CA VAL A 214 7.15 -12.38 -7.55
C VAL A 214 6.31 -12.33 -8.84
N TRP A 215 5.40 -13.27 -8.99
CA TRP A 215 4.53 -13.33 -10.17
C TRP A 215 3.60 -12.11 -10.28
N ILE A 216 2.90 -11.76 -9.20
CA ILE A 216 2.02 -10.58 -9.17
C ILE A 216 2.83 -9.29 -9.31
N TYR A 217 4.00 -9.19 -8.67
CA TYR A 217 4.88 -8.04 -8.85
C TYR A 217 5.21 -7.81 -10.34
N ASN A 218 5.67 -8.85 -11.03
CA ASN A 218 6.10 -8.74 -12.43
C ASN A 218 4.94 -8.48 -13.40
N ILE A 219 3.77 -9.07 -13.17
CA ILE A 219 2.64 -8.98 -14.12
C ILE A 219 1.73 -7.77 -13.83
N ILE A 220 1.59 -7.36 -12.60
CA ILE A 220 0.67 -6.29 -12.23
C ILE A 220 1.43 -5.04 -11.78
N GLN A 221 2.27 -5.14 -10.75
CA GLN A 221 2.86 -3.97 -10.12
C GLN A 221 3.86 -3.28 -11.04
N LEU A 222 4.80 -4.00 -11.59
CA LEU A 222 5.87 -3.45 -12.42
C LEU A 222 5.35 -2.71 -13.67
N PRO A 223 4.41 -3.27 -14.48
CA PRO A 223 3.82 -2.54 -15.59
C PRO A 223 3.03 -1.30 -15.16
N LEU A 224 2.27 -1.37 -14.07
CA LEU A 224 1.54 -0.21 -13.56
C LEU A 224 2.48 0.90 -13.07
N GLN A 225 3.56 0.56 -12.39
CA GLN A 225 4.60 1.52 -11.99
C GLN A 225 5.29 2.13 -13.20
N ALA A 226 5.65 1.31 -14.19
CA ALA A 226 6.28 1.80 -15.41
C ALA A 226 5.37 2.81 -16.15
N LEU A 227 4.08 2.53 -16.28
CA LEU A 227 3.11 3.45 -16.86
C LEU A 227 2.96 4.73 -16.03
N ALA A 228 2.81 4.60 -14.71
CA ALA A 228 2.61 5.72 -13.80
C ALA A 228 3.84 6.64 -13.70
N ASN A 229 5.04 6.14 -13.97
CA ASN A 229 6.28 6.92 -13.98
C ASN A 229 6.58 7.58 -15.34
N THR A 230 5.72 7.39 -16.34
CA THR A 230 5.81 8.15 -17.60
C THR A 230 5.12 9.51 -17.49
N THR A 231 5.59 10.48 -18.25
CA THR A 231 4.89 11.79 -18.37
C THR A 231 3.44 11.61 -18.80
N GLY A 232 3.17 10.68 -19.73
CA GLY A 232 1.82 10.37 -20.19
C GLY A 232 0.93 9.80 -19.08
N GLY A 233 1.43 8.86 -18.30
CA GLY A 233 0.70 8.29 -17.16
C GLY A 233 0.38 9.32 -16.09
N ILE A 234 1.34 10.20 -15.76
CA ILE A 234 1.13 11.30 -14.81
C ILE A 234 0.07 12.27 -15.35
N LEU A 235 0.13 12.62 -16.64
CA LEU A 235 -0.85 13.51 -17.27
C LEU A 235 -2.27 12.90 -17.26
N VAL A 236 -2.40 11.60 -17.52
CA VAL A 236 -3.70 10.89 -17.45
C VAL A 236 -4.27 10.93 -16.04
N LEU A 237 -3.44 10.65 -15.02
CA LEU A 237 -3.88 10.74 -13.63
C LEU A 237 -4.25 12.16 -13.22
N ALA A 238 -3.47 13.16 -13.64
CA ALA A 238 -3.74 14.57 -13.40
C ALA A 238 -5.04 15.01 -14.07
N LEU A 239 -5.24 14.64 -15.35
CA LEU A 239 -6.46 14.94 -16.09
C LEU A 239 -7.69 14.29 -15.43
N ALA A 240 -7.59 13.02 -15.05
CA ALA A 240 -8.68 12.33 -14.34
C ALA A 240 -9.01 13.04 -13.02
N ASN A 241 -7.99 13.42 -12.23
CA ASN A 241 -8.18 14.21 -11.02
C ASN A 241 -8.96 15.50 -11.27
N GLN A 242 -8.57 16.28 -12.29
CA GLN A 242 -9.18 17.55 -12.61
C GLN A 242 -10.60 17.41 -13.20
N LEU A 243 -10.85 16.35 -13.99
CA LEU A 243 -12.19 16.06 -14.50
C LEU A 243 -13.18 15.78 -13.38
N PHE A 244 -12.78 15.03 -12.34
CA PHE A 244 -13.64 14.81 -11.17
C PHE A 244 -13.90 16.12 -10.40
N TRP A 245 -12.86 16.95 -10.20
CA TRP A 245 -13.03 18.26 -9.58
C TRP A 245 -13.96 19.18 -10.36
N PHE A 246 -13.86 19.17 -11.69
CA PHE A 246 -14.77 19.93 -12.55
C PHE A 246 -16.24 19.52 -12.39
N LEU A 247 -16.49 18.28 -12.01
CA LEU A 247 -17.83 17.77 -11.73
C LEU A 247 -18.29 18.01 -10.26
N GLY A 248 -17.49 18.72 -9.47
CA GLY A 248 -17.78 18.96 -8.05
C GLY A 248 -17.45 17.78 -7.13
N ILE A 249 -16.70 16.78 -7.62
CA ILE A 249 -16.29 15.60 -6.88
C ILE A 249 -14.82 15.75 -6.47
N HIS A 250 -14.46 15.33 -5.28
CA HIS A 250 -13.07 15.41 -4.83
C HIS A 250 -12.17 14.42 -5.58
N GLY A 251 -11.62 14.86 -6.72
CA GLY A 251 -10.85 14.01 -7.64
C GLY A 251 -9.71 13.25 -6.97
N GLY A 252 -8.98 13.89 -6.06
CA GLY A 252 -7.91 13.22 -5.31
C GLY A 252 -8.38 12.01 -4.51
N MET A 253 -9.61 12.06 -3.95
CA MET A 253 -10.17 10.92 -3.21
C MET A 253 -10.58 9.78 -4.14
N VAL A 254 -11.03 10.08 -5.34
CA VAL A 254 -11.44 9.08 -6.33
C VAL A 254 -10.24 8.29 -6.84
N ILE A 255 -9.15 8.99 -7.20
CA ILE A 255 -7.96 8.33 -7.76
C ILE A 255 -7.02 7.73 -6.69
N GLU A 256 -7.19 8.06 -5.40
CA GLU A 256 -6.27 7.65 -4.33
C GLU A 256 -6.15 6.13 -4.20
N GLY A 257 -7.23 5.38 -4.45
CA GLY A 257 -7.21 3.92 -4.42
C GLY A 257 -6.22 3.29 -5.42
N VAL A 258 -5.91 4.00 -6.51
CA VAL A 258 -4.93 3.56 -7.53
C VAL A 258 -3.60 4.28 -7.34
N ARG A 259 -3.64 5.61 -7.20
CA ARG A 259 -2.44 6.46 -7.07
C ARG A 259 -1.68 6.20 -5.76
N GLY A 260 -2.41 5.99 -4.66
CA GLY A 260 -1.82 5.81 -3.33
C GLY A 260 -0.79 4.67 -3.27
N PRO A 261 -1.16 3.43 -3.64
CA PRO A 261 -0.22 2.31 -3.69
C PRO A 261 0.99 2.56 -4.58
N LEU A 262 0.79 3.10 -5.80
CA LEU A 262 1.85 3.38 -6.75
C LEU A 262 2.83 4.45 -6.21
N SER A 263 2.30 5.52 -5.64
CA SER A 263 3.11 6.59 -5.04
C SER A 263 3.91 6.13 -3.82
N ALA A 264 3.32 5.25 -3.01
CA ALA A 264 3.99 4.71 -1.83
C ALA A 264 5.12 3.75 -2.23
N ALA A 265 4.87 2.86 -3.20
CA ALA A 265 5.87 1.95 -3.74
C ALA A 265 7.03 2.72 -4.39
N GLY A 266 6.73 3.71 -5.25
CA GLY A 266 7.74 4.55 -5.90
C GLY A 266 8.60 5.33 -4.91
N LEU A 267 7.99 5.85 -3.84
CA LEU A 267 8.76 6.52 -2.77
C LEU A 267 9.69 5.55 -2.05
N ALA A 268 9.22 4.36 -1.67
CA ALA A 268 10.01 3.37 -0.97
C ALA A 268 11.21 2.88 -1.82
N GLU A 269 10.99 2.65 -3.11
CA GLU A 269 12.05 2.28 -4.06
C GLU A 269 13.09 3.41 -4.23
N ASN A 270 12.64 4.67 -4.35
CA ASN A 270 13.52 5.82 -4.42
C ASN A 270 14.39 5.95 -3.17
N ILE A 271 13.80 5.79 -1.98
CA ILE A 271 14.54 5.83 -0.72
C ILE A 271 15.59 4.73 -0.69
N SER A 272 15.22 3.50 -1.04
CA SER A 272 16.14 2.37 -1.08
C SER A 272 17.29 2.59 -2.08
N ALA A 273 16.99 3.14 -3.27
CA ALA A 273 18.00 3.45 -4.27
C ALA A 273 19.00 4.51 -3.77
N VAL A 274 18.52 5.59 -3.18
CA VAL A 274 19.38 6.66 -2.64
C VAL A 274 20.22 6.17 -1.45
N GLN A 275 19.66 5.34 -0.58
CA GLN A 275 20.41 4.75 0.54
C GLN A 275 21.52 3.81 0.05
N ALA A 276 21.32 3.15 -1.10
CA ALA A 276 22.35 2.33 -1.74
C ALA A 276 23.36 3.14 -2.59
N GLY A 277 23.29 4.48 -2.56
CA GLY A 277 24.17 5.37 -3.34
C GLY A 277 23.74 5.54 -4.80
N GLY A 278 22.57 5.08 -5.19
CA GLY A 278 21.98 5.25 -6.52
C GLY A 278 21.14 6.52 -6.65
N VAL A 279 20.37 6.60 -7.74
CA VAL A 279 19.53 7.77 -8.08
C VAL A 279 18.05 7.39 -7.96
N ALA A 280 17.24 8.31 -7.46
CA ALA A 280 15.79 8.19 -7.45
C ALA A 280 15.23 8.28 -8.88
N THR A 281 14.55 7.24 -9.34
CA THR A 281 14.04 7.13 -10.72
C THR A 281 12.52 7.21 -10.82
N ASN A 282 11.81 6.93 -9.71
CA ASN A 282 10.34 6.99 -9.70
C ASN A 282 9.86 8.44 -9.55
N ILE A 283 9.12 8.93 -10.54
CA ILE A 283 8.58 10.29 -10.54
C ILE A 283 7.30 10.36 -9.69
N LEU A 284 6.40 9.38 -9.84
CA LEU A 284 5.13 9.36 -9.13
C LEU A 284 5.34 9.06 -7.65
N THR A 285 5.62 10.09 -6.88
CA THR A 285 5.62 10.05 -5.41
C THR A 285 4.55 10.98 -4.87
N ARG A 286 4.16 10.83 -3.59
CA ARG A 286 3.19 11.72 -2.97
C ARG A 286 3.71 13.16 -2.93
N GLY A 287 5.00 13.36 -2.62
CA GLY A 287 5.63 14.67 -2.62
C GLY A 287 5.59 15.35 -3.99
N PHE A 288 5.94 14.62 -5.04
CA PHE A 288 5.84 15.14 -6.41
C PHE A 288 4.40 15.54 -6.76
N TRP A 289 3.43 14.66 -6.47
CA TRP A 289 2.02 14.93 -6.76
C TRP A 289 1.51 16.19 -6.08
N THR A 290 1.76 16.33 -4.77
CA THR A 290 1.28 17.49 -4.00
C THR A 290 1.98 18.79 -4.36
N SER A 291 3.26 18.73 -4.74
CA SER A 291 4.07 19.92 -5.01
C SER A 291 4.01 20.40 -6.45
N PHE A 292 3.72 19.51 -7.41
CA PHE A 292 3.80 19.85 -8.84
C PHE A 292 2.49 19.61 -9.61
N VAL A 293 1.66 18.65 -9.19
CA VAL A 293 0.42 18.31 -9.92
C VAL A 293 -0.79 19.04 -9.34
N VAL A 294 -0.89 19.12 -8.00
CA VAL A 294 -2.03 19.76 -7.32
C VAL A 294 -1.60 21.01 -6.55
N VAL A 295 -0.72 21.79 -7.15
CA VAL A 295 -0.23 23.07 -6.58
C VAL A 295 -1.39 23.99 -6.27
N GLY A 296 -1.46 24.50 -5.06
CA GLY A 296 -2.51 25.42 -4.60
C GLY A 296 -3.78 24.74 -4.11
N GLY A 297 -3.81 23.41 -4.02
CA GLY A 297 -4.93 22.62 -3.49
C GLY A 297 -5.37 21.48 -4.42
N GLY A 298 -6.31 20.68 -3.97
CA GLY A 298 -6.76 19.49 -4.68
C GLY A 298 -7.56 19.75 -5.97
N GLY A 299 -8.00 20.97 -6.21
CA GLY A 299 -8.73 21.38 -7.40
C GLY A 299 -7.93 22.30 -8.33
N ILE A 300 -8.64 22.99 -9.22
CA ILE A 300 -8.09 23.92 -10.21
C ILE A 300 -7.79 25.31 -9.58
N THR A 301 -7.47 25.38 -8.31
CA THR A 301 -7.39 26.64 -7.56
C THR A 301 -6.41 27.64 -8.21
N LEU A 302 -5.23 27.16 -8.62
CA LEU A 302 -4.26 28.04 -9.28
C LEU A 302 -4.72 28.46 -10.67
N SER A 303 -5.28 27.52 -11.46
CA SER A 303 -5.83 27.81 -12.78
C SER A 303 -7.07 28.70 -12.68
N LEU A 304 -7.93 28.48 -11.70
CA LEU A 304 -9.09 29.34 -11.42
C LEU A 304 -8.64 30.74 -11.02
N PHE A 305 -7.61 30.85 -10.17
CA PHE A 305 -7.04 32.13 -9.76
C PHE A 305 -6.44 32.89 -10.95
N CYS A 306 -5.67 32.20 -11.81
CA CYS A 306 -5.14 32.79 -13.06
C CYS A 306 -6.27 33.22 -13.99
N LEU A 307 -7.34 32.44 -14.14
CA LEU A 307 -8.48 32.71 -15.00
C LEU A 307 -9.28 33.93 -14.48
N LEU A 308 -9.51 34.04 -13.19
CA LEU A 308 -10.14 35.20 -12.54
C LEU A 308 -9.29 36.46 -12.65
N TYR A 309 -7.96 36.32 -12.68
CA TYR A 309 -7.06 37.48 -12.81
C TYR A 309 -6.87 37.97 -14.24
N THR A 310 -7.14 37.10 -15.23
CA THR A 310 -6.97 37.39 -16.67
C THR A 310 -8.29 37.58 -17.43
N SER A 311 -9.43 37.31 -16.76
CA SER A 311 -10.75 37.51 -17.39
C SER A 311 -11.30 38.92 -17.09
N ASP A 312 -11.94 39.55 -18.06
CA ASP A 312 -12.65 40.83 -17.93
C ASP A 312 -13.71 40.86 -16.83
N ALA A 313 -14.04 39.72 -16.24
CA ALA A 313 -14.92 39.62 -15.06
C ALA A 313 -14.35 40.33 -13.80
N ALA A 314 -13.09 40.73 -13.81
CA ALA A 314 -12.49 41.55 -12.76
C ALA A 314 -12.71 43.06 -13.01
N ASP A 315 -13.04 43.46 -14.22
CA ASP A 315 -13.24 44.87 -14.61
C ASP A 315 -14.73 45.32 -14.46
N ASP A 316 -15.68 44.41 -14.25
CA ASP A 316 -17.10 44.71 -14.00
C ASP A 316 -17.44 45.02 -12.57
N ARG A 317 -16.55 45.70 -11.81
CA ARG A 317 -16.82 46.24 -10.48
C ARG A 317 -16.70 47.73 -10.43
#